data_e364c96c15f44d1dc90188f047886674
#
_entry.id   e364c96c15f44d1dc90188f047886674
#
_cell.length_a   1.000
_cell.length_b   1.000
_cell.length_c   1.000
_cell.angle_alpha   90.00
_cell.angle_beta   90.00
_cell.angle_gamma   90.00
#
_symmetry.space_group_name_H-M   'P 1'
#
loop_
_entity.id
_entity.type
_entity.pdbx_description
1 polymer ?
#
loop_
_entity_poly.entity_id
_entity_poly.type
_entity_poly.pdbx_seq_one_letter_code
_entity_poly.pdbx_strand_id
1 'polypeptide(L)'
;MRPSRAILLLHATVLVFGFTGVLGKLIVLPAVPLVFWRTLIGALGLHVWMLIRRSGRGIPSDLVLPVAGTGVLVALHWVTFFAAIKASTVSLALAVMATTPFFVALIEPVVRRRKLDPSELLLGLVALFGLWWMYRVDVSYGWGMVLALISSFCAALFGTLNSIWSQRAASLSVSRLELAVASLVLGLMLLATGEWSASWPGPSDWGWLLLLGLIATSMAFAITVEVMRVLSPFTVAMAINLEPVYAILLALVVFGQEEVMPPGFYGGACVLILSVFLDVFLKRRRARAAVEEVTP
;
A
#
# COMPACT_ATOMS: atom_id res chain seq x y z
N MET A 1 -11.42 8.92 -16.38
CA MET A 1 -11.57 9.77 -15.15
C MET A 1 -10.77 11.05 -15.34
N ARG A 2 -11.24 12.23 -14.84
CA ARG A 2 -10.44 13.48 -14.88
C ARG A 2 -9.33 13.45 -13.83
N PRO A 3 -8.12 14.02 -14.08
CA PRO A 3 -7.01 14.00 -13.12
C PRO A 3 -7.34 14.56 -11.74
N SER A 4 -8.12 15.65 -11.67
CA SER A 4 -8.54 16.25 -10.40
C SER A 4 -9.40 15.31 -9.55
N ARG A 5 -10.30 14.55 -10.19
CA ARG A 5 -11.10 13.52 -9.51
C ARG A 5 -10.24 12.35 -9.05
N ALA A 6 -9.23 11.96 -9.85
CA ALA A 6 -8.30 10.89 -9.47
C ALA A 6 -7.50 11.28 -8.20
N ILE A 7 -7.01 12.52 -8.13
CA ILE A 7 -6.29 13.03 -6.96
C ILE A 7 -7.21 13.05 -5.72
N LEU A 8 -8.45 13.55 -5.85
CA LEU A 8 -9.40 13.57 -4.73
C LEU A 8 -9.69 12.16 -4.20
N LEU A 9 -9.96 11.21 -5.11
CA LEU A 9 -10.20 9.81 -4.74
C LEU A 9 -8.97 9.18 -4.09
N LEU A 10 -7.77 9.49 -4.59
CA LEU A 10 -6.52 9.02 -4.02
C LEU A 10 -6.35 9.50 -2.58
N HIS A 11 -6.54 10.80 -2.30
CA HIS A 11 -6.44 11.32 -0.93
C HIS A 11 -7.51 10.74 0.02
N ALA A 12 -8.74 10.55 -0.46
CA ALA A 12 -9.76 9.85 0.32
C ALA A 12 -9.36 8.41 0.63
N THR A 13 -8.73 7.72 -0.32
CA THR A 13 -8.21 6.36 -0.13
C THR A 13 -7.03 6.32 0.85
N VAL A 14 -6.12 7.29 0.78
CA VAL A 14 -4.99 7.41 1.73
C VAL A 14 -5.48 7.61 3.16
N LEU A 15 -6.53 8.41 3.35
CA LEU A 15 -7.17 8.55 4.67
C LEU A 15 -7.72 7.20 5.17
N VAL A 16 -8.37 6.43 4.30
CA VAL A 16 -8.85 5.07 4.64
C VAL A 16 -7.69 4.13 4.97
N PHE A 17 -6.59 4.21 4.23
CA PHE A 17 -5.40 3.41 4.51
C PHE A 17 -4.78 3.75 5.87
N GLY A 18 -4.83 5.00 6.32
CA GLY A 18 -4.38 5.39 7.65
C GLY A 18 -5.02 4.59 8.79
N PHE A 19 -6.24 4.07 8.60
CA PHE A 19 -6.89 3.18 9.57
C PHE A 19 -6.40 1.73 9.52
N THR A 20 -5.76 1.29 8.43
CA THR A 20 -5.42 -0.15 8.25
C THR A 20 -4.42 -0.65 9.28
N GLY A 21 -3.42 0.17 9.62
CA GLY A 21 -2.44 -0.16 10.65
C GLY A 21 -3.07 -0.34 12.03
N VAL A 22 -3.95 0.59 12.42
CA VAL A 22 -4.68 0.54 13.69
C VAL A 22 -5.60 -0.70 13.72
N LEU A 23 -6.38 -0.94 12.67
CA LEU A 23 -7.24 -2.13 12.56
C LEU A 23 -6.41 -3.42 12.64
N GLY A 24 -5.24 -3.45 11.99
CA GLY A 24 -4.33 -4.59 12.02
C GLY A 24 -3.76 -4.89 13.41
N LYS A 25 -3.56 -3.87 14.25
CA LYS A 25 -3.15 -4.04 15.66
C LYS A 25 -4.31 -4.49 16.53
N LEU A 26 -5.54 -3.98 16.28
CA LEU A 26 -6.75 -4.37 17.03
C LEU A 26 -7.17 -5.82 16.76
N ILE A 27 -6.90 -6.36 15.55
CA ILE A 27 -7.18 -7.75 15.21
C ILE A 27 -6.13 -8.66 15.87
N VAL A 28 -6.59 -9.59 16.72
CA VAL A 28 -5.69 -10.47 17.50
C VAL A 28 -4.99 -11.52 16.62
N LEU A 29 -5.57 -11.88 15.47
CA LEU A 29 -5.00 -12.90 14.58
C LEU A 29 -3.54 -12.62 14.21
N PRO A 30 -2.71 -13.69 14.04
CA PRO A 30 -1.40 -13.59 13.39
C PRO A 30 -1.50 -12.99 11.97
N ALA A 31 -0.37 -12.52 11.43
CA ALA A 31 -0.37 -11.80 10.15
C ALA A 31 -0.96 -12.61 8.99
N VAL A 32 -0.61 -13.89 8.85
CA VAL A 32 -1.08 -14.74 7.73
C VAL A 32 -2.59 -14.97 7.79
N PRO A 33 -3.20 -15.43 8.90
CA PRO A 33 -4.66 -15.54 9.03
C PRO A 33 -5.37 -14.20 8.83
N LEU A 34 -4.85 -13.10 9.39
CA LEU A 34 -5.43 -11.77 9.22
C LEU A 34 -5.52 -11.41 7.73
N VAL A 35 -4.42 -11.58 6.98
CA VAL A 35 -4.38 -11.25 5.56
C VAL A 35 -5.23 -12.21 4.73
N PHE A 36 -5.28 -13.48 5.08
CA PHE A 36 -6.19 -14.44 4.45
C PHE A 36 -7.64 -13.95 4.54
N TRP A 37 -8.15 -13.66 5.74
CA TRP A 37 -9.52 -13.25 5.93
C TRP A 37 -9.83 -11.90 5.29
N ARG A 38 -8.93 -10.90 5.42
CA ARG A 38 -9.16 -9.60 4.78
C ARG A 38 -9.22 -9.69 3.26
N THR A 39 -8.37 -10.52 2.64
CA THR A 39 -8.35 -10.69 1.18
C THR A 39 -9.54 -11.50 0.68
N LEU A 40 -9.96 -12.51 1.42
CA LEU A 40 -11.16 -13.29 1.12
C LEU A 40 -12.42 -12.41 1.18
N ILE A 41 -12.60 -11.67 2.28
CA ILE A 41 -13.72 -10.72 2.44
C ILE A 41 -13.64 -9.67 1.34
N GLY A 42 -12.44 -9.16 1.03
CA GLY A 42 -12.20 -8.20 -0.04
C GLY A 42 -12.60 -8.70 -1.41
N ALA A 43 -12.17 -9.91 -1.77
CA ALA A 43 -12.50 -10.55 -3.05
C ALA A 43 -14.01 -10.80 -3.19
N LEU A 44 -14.65 -11.32 -2.14
CA LEU A 44 -16.10 -11.56 -2.09
C LEU A 44 -16.87 -10.24 -2.16
N GLY A 45 -16.45 -9.21 -1.44
CA GLY A 45 -17.05 -7.87 -1.49
C GLY A 45 -17.03 -7.28 -2.90
N LEU A 46 -15.88 -7.33 -3.61
CA LEU A 46 -15.79 -6.91 -4.99
C LEU A 46 -16.65 -7.76 -5.92
N HIS A 47 -16.68 -9.08 -5.70
CA HIS A 47 -17.50 -9.98 -6.52
C HIS A 47 -18.99 -9.63 -6.40
N VAL A 48 -19.50 -9.49 -5.18
CA VAL A 48 -20.90 -9.10 -4.91
C VAL A 48 -21.19 -7.72 -5.50
N TRP A 49 -20.28 -6.74 -5.32
CA TRP A 49 -20.43 -5.42 -5.90
C TRP A 49 -20.54 -5.47 -7.44
N MET A 50 -19.70 -6.28 -8.10
CA MET A 50 -19.73 -6.44 -9.54
C MET A 50 -21.04 -7.08 -10.03
N LEU A 51 -21.57 -8.05 -9.29
CA LEU A 51 -22.88 -8.67 -9.59
C LEU A 51 -24.02 -7.65 -9.47
N ILE A 52 -24.09 -6.90 -8.38
CA ILE A 52 -25.14 -5.89 -8.15
C ILE A 52 -25.12 -4.79 -9.21
N ARG A 53 -23.90 -4.30 -9.54
CA ARG A 53 -23.73 -3.24 -10.52
C ARG A 53 -23.75 -3.73 -11.99
N ARG A 54 -23.88 -5.04 -12.19
CA ARG A 54 -23.75 -5.67 -13.51
C ARG A 54 -22.51 -5.15 -14.27
N SER A 55 -21.45 -4.82 -13.49
CA SER A 55 -20.19 -4.28 -13.97
C SER A 55 -19.13 -5.37 -13.85
N GLY A 56 -18.25 -5.44 -14.79
CA GLY A 56 -17.16 -6.39 -14.77
C GLY A 56 -17.01 -7.01 -16.14
N ARG A 57 -16.09 -6.45 -16.91
CA ARG A 57 -15.58 -7.13 -18.11
C ARG A 57 -14.62 -8.21 -17.64
N GLY A 58 -14.57 -9.35 -18.31
CA GLY A 58 -13.56 -10.37 -18.07
C GLY A 58 -12.14 -9.78 -18.20
N ILE A 59 -11.19 -10.42 -17.58
CA ILE A 59 -9.77 -10.13 -17.80
C ILE A 59 -9.37 -10.84 -19.11
N PRO A 60 -8.65 -10.18 -20.05
CA PRO A 60 -8.07 -10.84 -21.21
C PRO A 60 -7.23 -12.06 -20.78
N SER A 61 -7.33 -13.15 -21.52
CA SER A 61 -6.72 -14.43 -21.15
C SER A 61 -5.20 -14.34 -20.96
N ASP A 62 -4.53 -13.50 -21.75
CA ASP A 62 -3.10 -13.22 -21.67
C ASP A 62 -2.70 -12.42 -20.42
N LEU A 63 -3.66 -11.78 -19.74
CA LEU A 63 -3.43 -11.06 -18.49
C LEU A 63 -3.77 -11.85 -17.23
N VAL A 64 -4.46 -12.99 -17.31
CA VAL A 64 -4.89 -13.74 -16.13
C VAL A 64 -3.68 -14.16 -15.28
N LEU A 65 -2.68 -14.79 -15.90
CA LEU A 65 -1.49 -15.24 -15.18
C LEU A 65 -0.62 -14.11 -14.65
N PRO A 66 -0.30 -13.04 -15.41
CA PRO A 66 0.39 -11.87 -14.88
C PRO A 66 -0.33 -11.20 -13.70
N VAL A 67 -1.65 -10.99 -13.78
CA VAL A 67 -2.44 -10.41 -12.68
C VAL A 67 -2.50 -11.35 -11.48
N ALA A 68 -2.58 -12.67 -11.70
CA ALA A 68 -2.49 -13.65 -10.62
C ALA A 68 -1.14 -13.58 -9.90
N GLY A 69 -0.02 -13.44 -10.64
CA GLY A 69 1.31 -13.21 -10.07
C GLY A 69 1.37 -11.94 -9.23
N THR A 70 0.71 -10.87 -9.67
CA THR A 70 0.58 -9.63 -8.89
C THR A 70 -0.22 -9.89 -7.59
N GLY A 71 -1.24 -10.75 -7.62
CA GLY A 71 -1.98 -11.16 -6.42
C GLY A 71 -1.12 -11.86 -5.36
N VAL A 72 -0.12 -12.65 -5.78
CA VAL A 72 0.88 -13.23 -4.86
C VAL A 72 1.74 -12.14 -4.22
N LEU A 73 2.17 -11.13 -4.99
CA LEU A 73 2.92 -9.97 -4.46
C LEU A 73 2.08 -9.18 -3.46
N VAL A 74 0.78 -9.01 -3.71
CA VAL A 74 -0.16 -8.36 -2.79
C VAL A 74 -0.27 -9.15 -1.49
N ALA A 75 -0.35 -10.48 -1.55
CA ALA A 75 -0.35 -11.34 -0.36
C ALA A 75 0.95 -11.15 0.45
N LEU A 76 2.10 -11.22 -0.20
CA LEU A 76 3.41 -11.04 0.44
C LEU A 76 3.55 -9.64 1.07
N HIS A 77 3.15 -8.61 0.33
CA HIS A 77 3.13 -7.24 0.84
C HIS A 77 2.35 -7.13 2.16
N TRP A 78 1.10 -7.58 2.18
CA TRP A 78 0.28 -7.42 3.38
C TRP A 78 0.69 -8.33 4.53
N VAL A 79 1.13 -9.56 4.24
CA VAL A 79 1.66 -10.44 5.30
C VAL A 79 2.88 -9.80 5.97
N THR A 80 3.84 -9.31 5.19
CA THR A 80 5.04 -8.66 5.74
C THR A 80 4.71 -7.33 6.42
N PHE A 81 3.73 -6.57 5.93
CA PHE A 81 3.25 -5.35 6.57
C PHE A 81 2.65 -5.61 7.96
N PHE A 82 1.70 -6.54 8.06
CA PHE A 82 1.08 -6.85 9.34
C PHE A 82 2.03 -7.59 10.29
N ALA A 83 2.92 -8.41 9.75
CA ALA A 83 3.99 -9.01 10.55
C ALA A 83 4.95 -7.94 11.09
N ALA A 84 5.25 -6.90 10.32
CA ALA A 84 6.05 -5.76 10.78
C ALA A 84 5.36 -5.01 11.93
N ILE A 85 4.05 -4.73 11.82
CA ILE A 85 3.27 -4.10 12.89
C ILE A 85 3.32 -4.96 14.18
N LYS A 86 3.14 -6.28 14.04
CA LYS A 86 3.15 -7.20 15.20
C LYS A 86 4.54 -7.41 15.80
N ALA A 87 5.60 -7.24 15.01
CA ALA A 87 6.99 -7.33 15.46
C ALA A 87 7.57 -5.98 15.93
N SER A 88 6.82 -4.88 15.77
CA SER A 88 7.24 -3.54 16.15
C SER A 88 6.04 -2.68 16.60
N THR A 89 5.86 -1.52 15.99
CA THR A 89 4.71 -0.64 16.22
C THR A 89 4.05 -0.26 14.88
N VAL A 90 2.80 0.22 14.94
CA VAL A 90 2.11 0.78 13.77
C VAL A 90 2.91 1.95 13.18
N SER A 91 3.38 2.82 14.07
CA SER A 91 4.16 4.01 13.73
C SER A 91 5.44 3.66 12.97
N LEU A 92 6.21 2.67 13.45
CA LEU A 92 7.44 2.25 12.80
C LEU A 92 7.17 1.60 11.44
N ALA A 93 6.25 0.63 11.38
CA ALA A 93 5.95 -0.09 10.14
C ALA A 93 5.55 0.89 9.02
N LEU A 94 4.67 1.84 9.32
CA LEU A 94 4.22 2.84 8.34
C LEU A 94 5.30 3.85 7.96
N ALA A 95 6.14 4.24 8.90
CA ALA A 95 7.25 5.13 8.59
C ALA A 95 8.26 4.46 7.63
N VAL A 96 8.54 3.16 7.83
CA VAL A 96 9.38 2.40 6.90
C VAL A 96 8.71 2.22 5.54
N MET A 97 7.38 2.02 5.51
CA MET A 97 6.60 1.97 4.26
C MET A 97 6.72 3.25 3.42
N ALA A 98 7.02 4.40 4.02
CA ALA A 98 7.28 5.64 3.30
C ALA A 98 8.52 5.61 2.39
N THR A 99 9.31 4.52 2.40
CA THR A 99 10.38 4.26 1.41
C THR A 99 9.85 3.71 0.07
N THR A 100 8.57 3.38 -0.05
CA THR A 100 7.97 2.83 -1.28
C THR A 100 8.28 3.65 -2.54
N PRO A 101 8.23 5.00 -2.56
CA PRO A 101 8.61 5.77 -3.74
C PRO A 101 10.05 5.57 -4.19
N PHE A 102 10.99 5.32 -3.29
CA PHE A 102 12.36 4.97 -3.66
C PHE A 102 12.40 3.69 -4.51
N PHE A 103 11.71 2.64 -4.06
CA PHE A 103 11.62 1.42 -4.84
C PHE A 103 10.87 1.62 -6.16
N VAL A 104 9.82 2.43 -6.20
CA VAL A 104 9.11 2.77 -7.45
C VAL A 104 10.05 3.48 -8.42
N ALA A 105 10.85 4.45 -7.94
CA ALA A 105 11.81 5.18 -8.78
C ALA A 105 12.86 4.26 -9.45
N LEU A 106 13.17 3.11 -8.83
CA LEU A 106 14.07 2.10 -9.40
C LEU A 106 13.33 1.07 -10.28
N ILE A 107 12.16 0.61 -9.85
CA ILE A 107 11.42 -0.49 -10.50
C ILE A 107 10.69 0.01 -11.76
N GLU A 108 10.01 1.16 -11.69
CA GLU A 108 9.19 1.65 -12.80
C GLU A 108 9.99 1.88 -14.09
N PRO A 109 11.21 2.46 -14.09
CA PRO A 109 12.05 2.58 -15.27
C PRO A 109 12.37 1.23 -15.93
N VAL A 110 12.66 0.21 -15.12
CA VAL A 110 12.97 -1.14 -15.61
C VAL A 110 11.73 -1.78 -16.24
N VAL A 111 10.61 -1.78 -15.52
CA VAL A 111 9.36 -2.43 -15.96
C VAL A 111 8.76 -1.74 -17.18
N ARG A 112 8.80 -0.42 -17.23
CA ARG A 112 8.25 0.38 -18.33
C ARG A 112 9.27 0.69 -19.44
N ARG A 113 10.52 0.24 -19.32
CA ARG A 113 11.63 0.52 -20.25
C ARG A 113 11.78 2.03 -20.51
N ARG A 114 11.62 2.85 -19.47
CA ARG A 114 11.85 4.31 -19.51
C ARG A 114 13.20 4.68 -18.89
N LYS A 115 13.69 5.89 -19.17
CA LYS A 115 14.86 6.42 -18.47
C LYS A 115 14.54 6.69 -17.01
N LEU A 116 15.53 6.46 -16.15
CA LEU A 116 15.45 6.82 -14.74
C LEU A 116 15.36 8.35 -14.59
N ASP A 117 14.46 8.83 -13.75
CA ASP A 117 14.37 10.27 -13.41
C ASP A 117 15.28 10.56 -12.20
N PRO A 118 16.36 11.33 -12.36
CA PRO A 118 17.28 11.62 -11.26
C PRO A 118 16.59 12.31 -10.06
N SER A 119 15.51 13.03 -10.29
CA SER A 119 14.80 13.71 -9.19
C SER A 119 13.95 12.72 -8.37
N GLU A 120 13.34 11.71 -9.01
CA GLU A 120 12.63 10.64 -8.30
C GLU A 120 13.62 9.84 -7.45
N LEU A 121 14.82 9.56 -8.00
CA LEU A 121 15.89 8.88 -7.26
C LEU A 121 16.38 9.72 -6.07
N LEU A 122 16.64 11.02 -6.28
CA LEU A 122 17.05 11.92 -5.19
C LEU A 122 16.03 11.96 -4.05
N LEU A 123 14.76 12.08 -4.38
CA LEU A 123 13.68 12.05 -3.37
C LEU A 123 13.61 10.71 -2.63
N GLY A 124 13.83 9.62 -3.34
CA GLY A 124 13.95 8.30 -2.74
C GLY A 124 15.15 8.19 -1.80
N LEU A 125 16.30 8.78 -2.14
CA LEU A 125 17.47 8.84 -1.25
C LEU A 125 17.21 9.70 0.00
N VAL A 126 16.45 10.79 -0.13
CA VAL A 126 16.01 11.58 1.03
C VAL A 126 15.11 10.74 1.95
N ALA A 127 14.22 9.93 1.38
CA ALA A 127 13.39 9.00 2.16
C ALA A 127 14.25 7.95 2.90
N LEU A 128 15.25 7.37 2.23
CA LEU A 128 16.20 6.45 2.89
C LEU A 128 17.02 7.11 4.00
N PHE A 129 17.41 8.38 3.83
CA PHE A 129 18.07 9.14 4.88
C PHE A 129 17.15 9.33 6.10
N GLY A 130 15.88 9.68 5.89
CA GLY A 130 14.88 9.75 6.94
C GLY A 130 14.73 8.43 7.70
N LEU A 131 14.66 7.30 6.96
CA LEU A 131 14.63 5.96 7.54
C LEU A 131 15.89 5.64 8.37
N TRP A 132 17.07 5.93 7.82
CA TRP A 132 18.33 5.73 8.53
C TRP A 132 18.39 6.55 9.83
N TRP A 133 17.90 7.80 9.80
CA TRP A 133 17.82 8.63 10.99
C TRP A 133 16.90 8.01 12.07
N MET A 134 15.72 7.54 11.67
CA MET A 134 14.81 6.82 12.57
C MET A 134 15.46 5.57 13.19
N TYR A 135 16.17 4.78 12.38
CA TYR A 135 16.83 3.55 12.83
C TYR A 135 17.94 3.81 13.85
N ARG A 136 18.71 4.90 13.72
CA ARG A 136 19.76 5.26 14.69
C ARG A 136 19.20 5.55 16.09
N VAL A 137 17.93 5.84 16.20
CA VAL A 137 17.27 6.19 17.46
C VAL A 137 16.77 4.95 18.20
N ASP A 138 16.35 3.91 17.46
CA ASP A 138 15.87 2.67 18.09
C ASP A 138 16.14 1.45 17.19
N VAL A 139 17.13 0.65 17.58
CA VAL A 139 17.54 -0.59 16.87
C VAL A 139 16.77 -1.83 17.37
N SER A 140 15.96 -1.71 18.43
CA SER A 140 15.23 -2.83 19.03
C SER A 140 14.24 -3.50 18.08
N TYR A 141 13.72 -2.75 17.10
CA TYR A 141 12.72 -3.20 16.14
C TYR A 141 13.30 -3.65 14.78
N GLY A 142 14.58 -4.04 14.72
CA GLY A 142 15.28 -4.35 13.48
C GLY A 142 14.54 -5.35 12.58
N TRP A 143 13.93 -6.40 13.15
CA TRP A 143 13.16 -7.39 12.37
C TRP A 143 11.87 -6.78 11.78
N GLY A 144 11.13 -5.97 12.55
CA GLY A 144 9.96 -5.25 12.07
C GLY A 144 10.31 -4.33 10.88
N MET A 145 11.47 -3.65 10.94
CA MET A 145 11.95 -2.80 9.84
C MET A 145 12.25 -3.60 8.58
N VAL A 146 12.90 -4.77 8.69
CA VAL A 146 13.18 -5.66 7.54
C VAL A 146 11.87 -6.10 6.90
N LEU A 147 10.89 -6.53 7.67
CA LEU A 147 9.58 -6.93 7.16
C LEU A 147 8.88 -5.77 6.45
N ALA A 148 8.91 -4.57 7.02
CA ALA A 148 8.32 -3.39 6.42
C ALA A 148 9.05 -2.96 5.12
N LEU A 149 10.37 -3.12 5.02
CA LEU A 149 11.13 -2.88 3.78
C LEU A 149 10.75 -3.88 2.68
N ILE A 150 10.61 -5.17 3.02
CA ILE A 150 10.12 -6.19 2.07
C ILE A 150 8.71 -5.82 1.59
N SER A 151 7.84 -5.42 2.51
CA SER A 151 6.49 -4.96 2.20
C SER A 151 6.51 -3.76 1.25
N SER A 152 7.35 -2.76 1.52
CA SER A 152 7.53 -1.56 0.71
C SER A 152 8.00 -1.87 -0.71
N PHE A 153 8.98 -2.79 -0.86
CA PHE A 153 9.44 -3.28 -2.15
C PHE A 153 8.31 -3.97 -2.93
N CYS A 154 7.57 -4.87 -2.28
CA CYS A 154 6.42 -5.55 -2.89
C CYS A 154 5.35 -4.54 -3.32
N ALA A 155 5.07 -3.52 -2.49
CA ALA A 155 4.12 -2.45 -2.80
C ALA A 155 4.53 -1.68 -4.06
N ALA A 156 5.80 -1.32 -4.19
CA ALA A 156 6.35 -0.66 -5.36
C ALA A 156 6.21 -1.51 -6.63
N LEU A 157 6.50 -2.80 -6.52
CA LEU A 157 6.44 -3.73 -7.64
C LEU A 157 4.99 -3.97 -8.09
N PHE A 158 4.08 -4.37 -7.19
CA PHE A 158 2.70 -4.58 -7.61
C PHE A 158 2.00 -3.29 -8.04
N GLY A 159 2.29 -2.15 -7.41
CA GLY A 159 1.76 -0.85 -7.81
C GLY A 159 2.20 -0.47 -9.24
N THR A 160 3.48 -0.68 -9.58
CA THR A 160 3.98 -0.47 -10.94
C THR A 160 3.29 -1.40 -11.93
N LEU A 161 3.15 -2.68 -11.63
CA LEU A 161 2.45 -3.65 -12.48
C LEU A 161 0.97 -3.30 -12.65
N ASN A 162 0.26 -2.92 -11.58
CA ASN A 162 -1.13 -2.51 -11.62
C ASN A 162 -1.38 -1.28 -12.49
N SER A 163 -0.42 -0.37 -12.57
CA SER A 163 -0.50 0.75 -13.50
C SER A 163 -0.48 0.32 -14.97
N ILE A 164 0.05 -0.86 -15.28
CA ILE A 164 0.03 -1.44 -16.63
C ILE A 164 -1.27 -2.22 -16.83
N TRP A 165 -1.64 -3.08 -15.90
CA TRP A 165 -2.84 -3.91 -16.00
C TRP A 165 -4.12 -3.08 -16.08
N SER A 166 -4.20 -1.99 -15.30
CA SER A 166 -5.34 -1.08 -15.31
C SER A 166 -5.59 -0.39 -16.65
N GLN A 167 -4.59 -0.32 -17.55
CA GLN A 167 -4.76 0.21 -18.90
C GLN A 167 -5.43 -0.80 -19.84
N ARG A 168 -5.30 -2.10 -19.56
CA ARG A 168 -5.73 -3.20 -20.43
C ARG A 168 -6.97 -3.94 -19.93
N ALA A 169 -7.28 -3.83 -18.63
CA ALA A 169 -8.44 -4.49 -18.03
C ALA A 169 -9.16 -3.53 -17.05
N ALA A 170 -10.41 -3.86 -16.71
CA ALA A 170 -11.17 -3.11 -15.72
C ALA A 170 -10.55 -3.26 -14.34
N SER A 171 -10.29 -2.16 -13.63
CA SER A 171 -9.62 -2.14 -12.32
C SER A 171 -10.32 -3.03 -11.28
N LEU A 172 -11.66 -3.05 -11.27
CA LEU A 172 -12.44 -3.95 -10.41
C LEU A 172 -12.13 -5.43 -10.67
N SER A 173 -11.98 -5.82 -11.94
CA SER A 173 -11.67 -7.21 -12.33
C SER A 173 -10.23 -7.58 -11.96
N VAL A 174 -9.28 -6.65 -12.15
CA VAL A 174 -7.88 -6.80 -11.74
C VAL A 174 -7.82 -6.99 -10.23
N SER A 175 -8.35 -6.05 -9.46
CA SER A 175 -8.32 -6.10 -7.98
C SER A 175 -9.02 -7.34 -7.43
N ARG A 176 -10.17 -7.75 -8.01
CA ARG A 176 -10.86 -8.99 -7.59
C ARG A 176 -10.00 -10.22 -7.82
N LEU A 177 -9.33 -10.35 -8.96
CA LEU A 177 -8.45 -11.50 -9.24
C LEU A 177 -7.25 -11.52 -8.29
N GLU A 178 -6.62 -10.39 -8.08
CA GLU A 178 -5.48 -10.28 -7.15
C GLU A 178 -5.86 -10.68 -5.73
N LEU A 179 -6.98 -10.16 -5.22
CA LEU A 179 -7.46 -10.51 -3.88
C LEU A 179 -7.88 -11.98 -3.77
N ALA A 180 -8.50 -12.55 -4.82
CA ALA A 180 -8.86 -13.96 -4.87
C ALA A 180 -7.63 -14.87 -4.87
N VAL A 181 -6.60 -14.52 -5.65
CA VAL A 181 -5.33 -15.26 -5.66
C VAL A 181 -4.59 -15.11 -4.33
N ALA A 182 -4.55 -13.91 -3.76
CA ALA A 182 -3.95 -13.69 -2.45
C ALA A 182 -4.60 -14.56 -1.38
N SER A 183 -5.94 -14.58 -1.30
CA SER A 183 -6.66 -15.43 -0.35
C SER A 183 -6.45 -16.92 -0.61
N LEU A 184 -6.44 -17.34 -1.89
CA LEU A 184 -6.19 -18.75 -2.25
C LEU A 184 -4.80 -19.23 -1.79
N VAL A 185 -3.75 -18.46 -2.12
CA VAL A 185 -2.37 -18.79 -1.76
C VAL A 185 -2.21 -18.88 -0.24
N LEU A 186 -2.76 -17.90 0.49
CA LEU A 186 -2.68 -17.90 1.96
C LEU A 186 -3.53 -19.00 2.58
N GLY A 187 -4.70 -19.30 2.03
CA GLY A 187 -5.53 -20.43 2.47
C GLY A 187 -4.83 -21.77 2.27
N LEU A 188 -4.19 -21.99 1.11
CA LEU A 188 -3.37 -23.18 0.85
C LEU A 188 -2.17 -23.26 1.80
N MET A 189 -1.52 -22.15 2.10
CA MET A 189 -0.44 -22.08 3.08
C MET A 189 -0.91 -22.48 4.48
N LEU A 190 -2.04 -21.96 4.96
CA LEU A 190 -2.61 -22.29 6.27
C LEU A 190 -3.00 -23.78 6.36
N LEU A 191 -3.50 -24.37 5.28
CA LEU A 191 -3.78 -25.79 5.20
C LEU A 191 -2.49 -26.63 5.25
N ALA A 192 -1.49 -26.23 4.49
CA ALA A 192 -0.21 -26.94 4.40
C ALA A 192 0.60 -26.90 5.70
N THR A 193 0.51 -25.81 6.47
CA THR A 193 1.19 -25.66 7.77
C THR A 193 0.40 -26.27 8.94
N GLY A 194 -0.83 -26.71 8.71
CA GLY A 194 -1.72 -27.22 9.78
C GLY A 194 -2.29 -26.14 10.69
N GLU A 195 -2.10 -24.86 10.35
CA GLU A 195 -2.55 -23.71 11.17
C GLU A 195 -4.02 -23.31 10.90
N TRP A 196 -4.73 -24.08 10.07
CA TRP A 196 -6.10 -23.76 9.66
C TRP A 196 -7.06 -23.57 10.83
N SER A 197 -7.02 -24.48 11.80
CA SER A 197 -7.91 -24.42 12.99
C SER A 197 -7.64 -23.21 13.87
N ALA A 198 -6.37 -22.79 13.99
CA ALA A 198 -5.95 -21.62 14.76
C ALA A 198 -6.15 -20.28 14.03
N SER A 199 -6.54 -20.35 12.75
CA SER A 199 -6.71 -19.14 11.91
C SER A 199 -8.12 -18.55 11.91
N TRP A 200 -9.05 -19.11 12.70
CA TRP A 200 -10.42 -18.60 12.78
C TRP A 200 -10.50 -17.36 13.65
N PRO A 201 -11.18 -16.28 13.17
CA PRO A 201 -11.34 -15.05 13.92
C PRO A 201 -12.20 -15.26 15.18
N GLY A 202 -11.81 -14.62 16.26
CA GLY A 202 -12.67 -14.47 17.42
C GLY A 202 -13.88 -13.56 17.14
N PRO A 203 -14.91 -13.58 18.02
CA PRO A 203 -16.10 -12.74 17.83
C PRO A 203 -15.80 -11.25 17.63
N SER A 204 -14.82 -10.72 18.36
CA SER A 204 -14.39 -9.31 18.26
C SER A 204 -13.66 -9.02 16.94
N ASP A 205 -12.90 -9.98 16.40
CA ASP A 205 -12.11 -9.80 15.20
C ASP A 205 -12.97 -9.67 13.94
N TRP A 206 -14.16 -10.31 13.91
CA TRP A 206 -15.04 -10.27 12.75
C TRP A 206 -15.46 -8.85 12.38
N GLY A 207 -15.80 -8.00 13.37
CA GLY A 207 -16.16 -6.60 13.11
C GLY A 207 -15.02 -5.82 12.45
N TRP A 208 -13.81 -5.95 12.98
CA TRP A 208 -12.63 -5.29 12.44
C TRP A 208 -12.21 -5.85 11.07
N LEU A 209 -12.33 -7.16 10.87
CA LEU A 209 -12.04 -7.80 9.59
C LEU A 209 -13.02 -7.40 8.49
N LEU A 210 -14.31 -7.26 8.81
CA LEU A 210 -15.31 -6.78 7.84
C LEU A 210 -15.00 -5.33 7.44
N LEU A 211 -14.70 -4.46 8.39
CA LEU A 211 -14.30 -3.08 8.12
C LEU A 211 -13.02 -3.03 7.26
N LEU A 212 -11.99 -3.79 7.67
CA LEU A 212 -10.72 -3.88 6.95
C LEU A 212 -10.90 -4.47 5.55
N GLY A 213 -11.66 -5.55 5.41
CA GLY A 213 -11.86 -6.27 4.14
C GLY A 213 -12.74 -5.52 3.15
N LEU A 214 -13.87 -4.95 3.60
CA LEU A 214 -14.81 -4.29 2.70
C LEU A 214 -14.40 -2.85 2.37
N ILE A 215 -14.01 -2.07 3.36
CA ILE A 215 -13.70 -0.65 3.16
C ILE A 215 -12.25 -0.46 2.75
N ALA A 216 -11.31 -0.88 3.60
CA ALA A 216 -9.89 -0.61 3.39
C ALA A 216 -9.23 -1.57 2.39
N THR A 217 -9.89 -2.67 2.01
CA THR A 217 -9.39 -3.60 1.01
C THR A 217 -10.21 -3.56 -0.27
N SER A 218 -11.49 -3.94 -0.26
CA SER A 218 -12.30 -3.95 -1.51
C SER A 218 -12.35 -2.59 -2.17
N MET A 219 -12.87 -1.61 -1.46
CA MET A 219 -13.14 -0.28 -2.02
C MET A 219 -11.83 0.49 -2.25
N ALA A 220 -11.01 0.64 -1.23
CA ALA A 220 -9.80 1.47 -1.30
C ALA A 220 -8.78 0.91 -2.28
N PHE A 221 -8.54 -0.41 -2.30
CA PHE A 221 -7.62 -1.04 -3.24
C PHE A 221 -8.09 -0.92 -4.69
N ALA A 222 -9.39 -1.18 -4.97
CA ALA A 222 -9.94 -1.03 -6.31
C ALA A 222 -9.88 0.43 -6.81
N ILE A 223 -10.09 1.42 -5.93
CA ILE A 223 -9.91 2.84 -6.27
C ILE A 223 -8.45 3.13 -6.58
N THR A 224 -7.51 2.60 -5.79
CA THR A 224 -6.06 2.78 -6.04
C THR A 224 -5.65 2.25 -7.40
N VAL A 225 -6.11 1.06 -7.79
CA VAL A 225 -5.86 0.51 -9.14
C VAL A 225 -6.53 1.36 -10.23
N GLU A 226 -7.73 1.89 -9.98
CA GLU A 226 -8.44 2.75 -10.95
C GLU A 226 -7.74 4.10 -11.16
N VAL A 227 -7.22 4.73 -10.12
CA VAL A 227 -6.51 6.02 -10.27
C VAL A 227 -5.19 5.87 -11.02
N MET A 228 -4.55 4.70 -10.99
CA MET A 228 -3.34 4.39 -11.76
C MET A 228 -3.56 4.37 -13.27
N ARG A 229 -4.80 4.43 -13.75
CA ARG A 229 -5.11 4.66 -15.17
C ARG A 229 -4.77 6.08 -15.63
N VAL A 230 -4.68 7.01 -14.70
CA VAL A 230 -4.51 8.45 -14.96
C VAL A 230 -3.24 8.99 -14.30
N LEU A 231 -2.88 8.45 -13.14
CA LEU A 231 -1.74 8.88 -12.34
C LEU A 231 -0.59 7.87 -12.46
N SER A 232 0.64 8.35 -12.46
CA SER A 232 1.81 7.45 -12.47
C SER A 232 1.93 6.67 -11.14
N PRO A 233 2.54 5.48 -11.15
CA PRO A 233 2.83 4.71 -9.93
C PRO A 233 3.58 5.53 -8.89
N PHE A 234 4.57 6.31 -9.32
CA PHE A 234 5.33 7.19 -8.44
C PHE A 234 4.44 8.25 -7.77
N THR A 235 3.54 8.90 -8.53
CA THR A 235 2.59 9.88 -7.96
C THR A 235 1.66 9.25 -6.93
N VAL A 236 1.19 8.03 -7.20
CA VAL A 236 0.31 7.28 -6.27
C VAL A 236 1.09 6.90 -5.02
N ALA A 237 2.31 6.35 -5.15
CA ALA A 237 3.17 6.00 -4.02
C ALA A 237 3.51 7.22 -3.15
N MET A 238 3.83 8.36 -3.78
CA MET A 238 4.08 9.61 -3.06
C MET A 238 2.86 10.11 -2.30
N ALA A 239 1.66 10.01 -2.85
CA ALA A 239 0.44 10.39 -2.14
C ALA A 239 0.15 9.44 -0.95
N ILE A 240 0.38 8.13 -1.13
CA ILE A 240 0.24 7.14 -0.06
C ILE A 240 1.23 7.42 1.10
N ASN A 241 2.38 8.07 0.85
CA ASN A 241 3.29 8.49 1.90
C ASN A 241 2.69 9.51 2.90
N LEU A 242 1.49 10.03 2.67
CA LEU A 242 0.74 10.77 3.69
C LEU A 242 -0.01 9.83 4.66
N GLU A 243 -0.14 8.55 4.34
CA GLU A 243 -0.76 7.55 5.21
C GLU A 243 -0.15 7.51 6.62
N PRO A 244 1.19 7.50 6.80
CA PRO A 244 1.82 7.52 8.12
C PRO A 244 1.37 8.68 8.99
N VAL A 245 1.11 9.86 8.41
CA VAL A 245 0.65 11.03 9.18
C VAL A 245 -0.68 10.74 9.86
N TYR A 246 -1.65 10.23 9.10
CA TYR A 246 -2.97 9.91 9.64
C TYR A 246 -2.90 8.72 10.60
N ALA A 247 -2.14 7.69 10.25
CA ALA A 247 -2.07 6.46 11.01
C ALA A 247 -1.30 6.63 12.33
N ILE A 248 -0.20 7.38 12.36
CA ILE A 248 0.55 7.66 13.60
C ILE A 248 -0.33 8.46 14.56
N LEU A 249 -1.02 9.50 14.07
CA LEU A 249 -1.94 10.27 14.91
C LEU A 249 -3.07 9.41 15.47
N LEU A 250 -3.65 8.53 14.65
CA LEU A 250 -4.69 7.60 15.07
C LEU A 250 -4.15 6.56 16.08
N ALA A 251 -2.97 6.00 15.82
CA ALA A 251 -2.34 5.02 16.71
C ALA A 251 -2.05 5.63 18.10
N LEU A 252 -1.53 6.86 18.16
CA LEU A 252 -1.32 7.58 19.41
C LEU A 252 -2.64 7.81 20.17
N VAL A 253 -3.73 8.12 19.47
CA VAL A 253 -5.06 8.33 20.11
C VAL A 253 -5.62 7.01 20.61
N VAL A 254 -5.48 5.90 19.87
CA VAL A 254 -6.09 4.60 20.21
C VAL A 254 -5.25 3.81 21.22
N PHE A 255 -3.92 3.79 21.06
CA PHE A 255 -3.02 2.96 21.86
C PHE A 255 -2.17 3.77 22.87
N GLY A 256 -2.20 5.10 22.81
CA GLY A 256 -1.52 5.98 23.75
C GLY A 256 -0.01 5.74 23.79
N GLN A 257 0.51 5.50 25.00
CA GLN A 257 1.95 5.38 25.28
C GLN A 257 2.65 4.22 24.54
N GLU A 258 1.92 3.18 24.14
CA GLU A 258 2.49 2.05 23.38
C GLU A 258 2.99 2.44 21.97
N GLU A 259 2.50 3.55 21.43
CA GLU A 259 2.88 4.07 20.10
C GLU A 259 3.76 5.32 20.18
N VAL A 260 4.11 5.78 21.37
CA VAL A 260 5.02 6.92 21.53
C VAL A 260 6.45 6.48 21.21
N MET A 261 7.02 7.10 20.19
CA MET A 261 8.38 6.85 19.73
C MET A 261 9.35 7.92 20.31
N PRO A 262 10.65 7.62 20.41
CA PRO A 262 11.64 8.63 20.80
C PRO A 262 11.62 9.88 19.90
N PRO A 263 11.95 11.08 20.41
CA PRO A 263 11.86 12.34 19.63
C PRO A 263 12.60 12.32 18.29
N GLY A 264 13.76 11.64 18.21
CA GLY A 264 14.51 11.51 16.96
C GLY A 264 13.78 10.74 15.87
N PHE A 265 12.88 9.81 16.22
CA PHE A 265 12.01 9.12 15.28
C PHE A 265 11.14 10.11 14.51
N TYR A 266 10.52 11.06 15.20
CA TYR A 266 9.66 12.06 14.57
C TYR A 266 10.44 12.99 13.63
N GLY A 267 11.74 13.27 13.95
CA GLY A 267 12.64 13.98 13.04
C GLY A 267 12.81 13.26 11.70
N GLY A 268 13.11 11.96 11.73
CA GLY A 268 13.20 11.14 10.52
C GLY A 268 11.87 11.03 9.76
N ALA A 269 10.75 10.86 10.49
CA ALA A 269 9.40 10.86 9.90
C ALA A 269 9.08 12.18 9.20
N CYS A 270 9.45 13.33 9.78
CA CYS A 270 9.32 14.64 9.14
C CYS A 270 10.10 14.72 7.82
N VAL A 271 11.32 14.18 7.76
CA VAL A 271 12.11 14.13 6.52
C VAL A 271 11.38 13.35 5.44
N LEU A 272 10.79 12.20 5.79
CA LEU A 272 9.99 11.39 4.86
C LEU A 272 8.79 12.18 4.33
N ILE A 273 8.04 12.82 5.21
CA ILE A 273 6.85 13.62 4.84
C ILE A 273 7.26 14.82 3.96
N LEU A 274 8.34 15.52 4.31
CA LEU A 274 8.85 16.65 3.51
C LEU A 274 9.26 16.21 2.10
N SER A 275 9.77 14.99 1.92
CA SER A 275 10.09 14.46 0.58
C SER A 275 8.86 14.38 -0.33
N VAL A 276 7.68 14.06 0.23
CA VAL A 276 6.39 14.06 -0.50
C VAL A 276 6.03 15.47 -1.01
N PHE A 277 6.10 16.46 -0.11
CA PHE A 277 5.80 17.85 -0.49
C PHE A 277 6.79 18.39 -1.52
N LEU A 278 8.06 18.03 -1.39
CA LEU A 278 9.10 18.42 -2.33
C LEU A 278 8.84 17.81 -3.73
N ASP A 279 8.42 16.55 -3.83
CA ASP A 279 8.02 15.94 -5.12
C ASP A 279 6.90 16.74 -5.80
N VAL A 280 5.82 17.01 -5.05
CA VAL A 280 4.68 17.78 -5.57
C VAL A 280 5.15 19.18 -6.05
N PHE A 281 6.01 19.83 -5.29
CA PHE A 281 6.55 21.15 -5.65
C PHE A 281 7.41 21.09 -6.93
N LEU A 282 8.33 20.13 -7.03
CA LEU A 282 9.20 19.96 -8.19
C LEU A 282 8.41 19.65 -9.47
N LYS A 283 7.40 18.76 -9.38
CA LYS A 283 6.53 18.45 -10.51
C LYS A 283 5.71 19.64 -10.98
N ARG A 284 5.16 20.42 -10.05
CA ARG A 284 4.44 21.66 -10.39
C ARG A 284 5.34 22.69 -11.06
N ARG A 285 6.58 22.85 -10.59
CA ARG A 285 7.56 23.77 -11.17
C ARG A 285 7.93 23.36 -12.60
N ARG A 286 8.18 22.07 -12.84
CA ARG A 286 8.48 21.54 -14.19
C ARG A 286 7.30 21.71 -15.14
N ALA A 287 6.09 21.44 -14.69
CA ALA A 287 4.89 21.61 -15.50
C ALA A 287 4.68 23.08 -15.91
N ARG A 288 4.98 24.04 -15.03
CA ARG A 288 4.93 25.48 -15.36
C ARG A 288 6.01 25.86 -16.37
N ALA A 289 7.26 25.46 -16.17
CA ALA A 289 8.35 25.74 -17.09
C ALA A 289 8.07 25.20 -18.50
N ALA A 290 7.52 23.98 -18.61
CA ALA A 290 7.14 23.42 -19.90
C ALA A 290 6.00 24.19 -20.61
N VAL A 291 5.10 24.83 -19.88
CA VAL A 291 4.05 25.69 -20.45
C VAL A 291 4.64 27.02 -20.93
N GLU A 292 5.58 27.61 -20.18
CA GLU A 292 6.25 28.85 -20.53
C GLU A 292 7.14 28.72 -21.79
N GLU A 293 7.75 27.52 -22.01
CA GLU A 293 8.54 27.25 -23.22
C GLU A 293 7.69 27.08 -24.50
N VAL A 294 6.38 26.77 -24.37
CA VAL A 294 5.46 26.53 -25.49
C VAL A 294 4.63 27.79 -25.84
N THR A 295 4.57 28.76 -24.94
CA THR A 295 3.91 30.05 -25.18
C THR A 295 4.96 31.10 -25.55
N PRO A 296 5.11 31.42 -26.87
CA PRO A 296 6.04 32.46 -27.29
C PRO A 296 5.62 33.85 -26.83
#